data_abdff092f0e4f7fb942a7aadc0f16b7d
#
_entry.id   abdff092f0e4f7fb942a7aadc0f16b7d
#
_cell.length_a   1.000
_cell.length_b   1.000
_cell.length_c   1.000
_cell.angle_alpha   90.00
_cell.angle_beta   90.00
_cell.angle_gamma   90.00
#
_symmetry.space_group_name_H-M   'P 1'
#
loop_
_entity.id
_entity.type
_entity.pdbx_description
1 polymer ?
#
loop_
_entity_poly.entity_id
_entity_poly.type
_entity_poly.pdbx_seq_one_letter_code
_entity_poly.pdbx_strand_id
1 'polypeptide(L)'
;MTSEHPQMFPSQFETIAEAAERHDVTFEFVTGRLRVKPMPDGDHAEIVMWLIECCMTQRPDLRLYPGRRVLLSGDCRTKPDAVLSHRRAFAAQGEWSDPAEVLMAVEVTSHDPHANRCDREEKPVAYAKAGIPVFLLVDREAGAVTVFSEPGGGRYGSVVTLTHGHTVEVPEPVNVTLDTEVLKEFVR
;
A
#
# COMPACT_ATOMS: atom_id res chain seq x y z
N MET A 1 20.27 20.00 -2.73
CA MET A 1 19.04 19.24 -3.06
C MET A 1 18.99 19.16 -4.58
N THR A 2 19.41 18.04 -5.15
CA THR A 2 19.26 17.78 -6.58
C THR A 2 17.78 17.52 -6.82
N SER A 3 17.08 18.49 -7.41
CA SER A 3 15.78 18.29 -8.01
C SER A 3 15.97 17.29 -9.16
N GLU A 4 15.83 16.00 -8.87
CA GLU A 4 15.77 15.01 -9.93
C GLU A 4 14.49 15.27 -10.71
N HIS A 5 14.64 15.60 -11.98
CA HIS A 5 13.50 15.71 -12.88
C HIS A 5 12.81 14.34 -13.00
N PRO A 6 11.48 14.28 -13.03
CA PRO A 6 10.78 13.01 -13.21
C PRO A 6 11.19 12.38 -14.55
N GLN A 7 11.26 11.04 -14.58
CA GLN A 7 11.62 10.29 -15.80
C GLN A 7 10.63 10.53 -16.94
N MET A 8 9.38 10.84 -16.61
CA MET A 8 8.30 11.11 -17.56
C MET A 8 7.19 11.93 -16.91
N PHE A 9 6.28 12.45 -17.72
CA PHE A 9 5.07 13.10 -17.20
C PHE A 9 4.04 12.05 -16.75
N PRO A 10 3.18 12.36 -15.75
CA PRO A 10 2.13 11.46 -15.28
C PRO A 10 1.22 10.91 -16.38
N SER A 11 0.82 11.74 -17.36
CA SER A 11 -0.01 11.30 -18.48
C SER A 11 0.70 10.29 -19.40
N GLN A 12 2.01 10.41 -19.57
CA GLN A 12 2.81 9.42 -20.32
C GLN A 12 2.88 8.10 -19.54
N PHE A 13 3.07 8.18 -18.22
CA PHE A 13 3.05 7.02 -17.36
C PHE A 13 1.70 6.29 -17.43
N GLU A 14 0.59 7.00 -17.29
CA GLU A 14 -0.77 6.41 -17.33
C GLU A 14 -1.01 5.63 -18.63
N THR A 15 -0.59 6.19 -19.78
CA THR A 15 -0.66 5.52 -21.09
C THR A 15 0.18 4.25 -21.13
N ILE A 16 1.41 4.29 -20.61
CA ILE A 16 2.31 3.15 -20.59
C ILE A 16 1.81 2.07 -19.61
N ALA A 17 1.31 2.47 -18.44
CA ALA A 17 0.77 1.57 -17.43
C ALA A 17 -0.45 0.80 -17.96
N GLU A 18 -1.36 1.49 -18.66
CA GLU A 18 -2.51 0.86 -19.32
C GLU A 18 -2.08 -0.17 -20.37
N ALA A 19 -1.08 0.18 -21.18
CA ALA A 19 -0.57 -0.74 -22.19
C ALA A 19 0.12 -1.97 -21.55
N ALA A 20 0.87 -1.78 -20.48
CA ALA A 20 1.59 -2.85 -19.78
C ALA A 20 0.62 -3.85 -19.11
N GLU A 21 -0.50 -3.39 -18.55
CA GLU A 21 -1.49 -4.28 -17.95
C GLU A 21 -2.16 -5.24 -18.94
N ARG A 22 -2.24 -4.89 -20.22
CA ARG A 22 -2.69 -5.83 -21.27
C ARG A 22 -1.74 -7.01 -21.45
N HIS A 23 -0.55 -6.94 -20.86
CA HIS A 23 0.50 -7.97 -20.87
C HIS A 23 0.83 -8.47 -19.47
N ASP A 24 -0.10 -8.28 -18.51
CA ASP A 24 0.06 -8.71 -17.11
C ASP A 24 1.27 -8.08 -16.40
N VAL A 25 1.70 -6.88 -16.83
CA VAL A 25 2.78 -6.12 -16.19
C VAL A 25 2.18 -4.93 -15.48
N THR A 26 2.41 -4.83 -14.19
CA THR A 26 1.98 -3.68 -13.39
C THR A 26 3.14 -2.70 -13.20
N PHE A 27 2.92 -1.45 -13.60
CA PHE A 27 3.82 -0.35 -13.34
C PHE A 27 3.28 0.56 -12.23
N GLU A 28 4.20 1.12 -11.46
CA GLU A 28 3.97 2.22 -10.52
C GLU A 28 4.90 3.37 -10.85
N PHE A 29 4.51 4.59 -10.51
CA PHE A 29 5.32 5.79 -10.68
C PHE A 29 5.49 6.42 -9.30
N VAL A 30 6.63 6.17 -8.68
CA VAL A 30 6.90 6.57 -7.30
C VAL A 30 8.09 7.52 -7.28
N THR A 31 7.94 8.67 -6.65
CA THR A 31 8.99 9.71 -6.56
C THR A 31 9.57 10.12 -7.93
N GLY A 32 8.73 10.17 -8.97
CA GLY A 32 9.15 10.53 -10.32
C GLY A 32 9.87 9.43 -11.10
N ARG A 33 9.82 8.17 -10.63
CA ARG A 33 10.49 7.01 -11.24
C ARG A 33 9.52 5.89 -11.56
N LEU A 34 9.69 5.31 -12.74
CA LEU A 34 8.99 4.10 -13.14
C LEU A 34 9.49 2.90 -12.33
N ARG A 35 8.55 2.15 -11.78
CA ARG A 35 8.78 0.91 -11.04
C ARG A 35 7.95 -0.21 -11.63
N VAL A 36 8.52 -1.40 -11.70
CA VAL A 36 7.77 -2.62 -12.01
C VAL A 36 7.31 -3.23 -10.69
N LYS A 37 6.00 -3.44 -10.54
CA LYS A 37 5.47 -4.15 -9.38
C LYS A 37 5.54 -5.66 -9.68
N PRO A 38 6.21 -6.45 -8.81
CA PRO A 38 6.29 -7.90 -8.99
C PRO A 38 4.90 -8.55 -8.96
N MET A 39 4.75 -9.66 -9.67
CA MET A 39 3.57 -10.50 -9.55
C MET A 39 3.47 -11.09 -8.13
N PRO A 40 2.30 -11.03 -7.49
CA PRO A 40 2.10 -11.64 -6.18
C PRO A 40 2.22 -13.16 -6.27
N ASP A 41 2.88 -13.78 -5.30
CA ASP A 41 2.87 -15.23 -5.10
C ASP A 41 1.66 -15.69 -4.25
N GLY A 42 1.52 -17.00 -4.05
CA GLY A 42 0.42 -17.57 -3.29
C GLY A 42 0.38 -17.08 -1.83
N ASP A 43 1.52 -17.02 -1.18
CA ASP A 43 1.62 -16.56 0.21
C ASP A 43 1.23 -15.08 0.34
N HIS A 44 1.61 -14.27 -0.64
CA HIS A 44 1.18 -12.87 -0.71
C HIS A 44 -0.35 -12.76 -0.81
N ALA A 45 -0.96 -13.60 -1.65
CA ALA A 45 -2.42 -13.63 -1.80
C ALA A 45 -3.12 -14.05 -0.49
N GLU A 46 -2.59 -15.07 0.20
CA GLU A 46 -3.13 -15.53 1.49
C GLU A 46 -3.04 -14.43 2.56
N ILE A 47 -1.93 -13.68 2.62
CA ILE A 47 -1.78 -12.56 3.54
C ILE A 47 -2.82 -11.46 3.26
N VAL A 48 -3.03 -11.11 1.99
CA VAL A 48 -4.03 -10.10 1.62
C VAL A 48 -5.45 -10.60 1.97
N MET A 49 -5.77 -11.87 1.74
CA MET A 49 -7.06 -12.45 2.12
C MET A 49 -7.28 -12.45 3.63
N TRP A 50 -6.27 -12.82 4.41
CA TRP A 50 -6.31 -12.75 5.87
C TRP A 50 -6.58 -11.30 6.35
N LEU A 51 -5.91 -10.30 5.77
CA LEU A 51 -6.16 -8.89 6.10
C LEU A 51 -7.60 -8.46 5.76
N ILE A 52 -8.13 -8.93 4.62
CA ILE A 52 -9.53 -8.67 4.25
C ILE A 52 -10.48 -9.21 5.33
N GLU A 53 -10.28 -10.45 5.75
CA GLU A 53 -11.10 -11.10 6.78
C GLU A 53 -11.02 -10.35 8.12
N CYS A 54 -9.80 -10.01 8.58
CA CYS A 54 -9.59 -9.26 9.81
C CYS A 54 -10.30 -7.90 9.79
N CYS A 55 -10.11 -7.13 8.73
CA CYS A 55 -10.72 -5.81 8.60
C CYS A 55 -12.23 -5.88 8.50
N MET A 56 -12.77 -6.76 7.66
CA MET A 56 -14.22 -6.83 7.43
C MET A 56 -14.99 -7.42 8.61
N THR A 57 -14.37 -8.30 9.40
CA THR A 57 -14.98 -8.86 10.61
C THR A 57 -15.10 -7.81 11.71
N GLN A 58 -14.05 -7.03 11.93
CA GLN A 58 -14.02 -6.01 12.99
C GLN A 58 -14.69 -4.69 12.58
N ARG A 59 -14.63 -4.34 11.28
CA ARG A 59 -15.17 -3.10 10.72
C ARG A 59 -16.09 -3.39 9.53
N PRO A 60 -17.31 -3.84 9.77
CA PRO A 60 -18.29 -4.19 8.71
C PRO A 60 -18.74 -2.97 7.88
N ASP A 61 -18.48 -1.77 8.34
CA ASP A 61 -18.67 -0.50 7.63
C ASP A 61 -17.57 -0.21 6.60
N LEU A 62 -16.41 -0.85 6.71
CA LEU A 62 -15.27 -0.68 5.82
C LEU A 62 -15.13 -1.84 4.84
N ARG A 63 -14.28 -1.63 3.82
CA ARG A 63 -13.87 -2.66 2.85
C ARG A 63 -12.40 -2.51 2.52
N LEU A 64 -11.67 -3.62 2.54
CA LEU A 64 -10.32 -3.70 2.01
C LEU A 64 -10.41 -4.14 0.54
N TYR A 65 -10.01 -3.25 -0.37
CA TYR A 65 -10.07 -3.44 -1.81
C TYR A 65 -8.68 -3.81 -2.34
N PRO A 66 -8.47 -5.04 -2.83
CA PRO A 66 -7.18 -5.42 -3.40
C PRO A 66 -6.95 -4.77 -4.77
N GLY A 67 -5.69 -4.46 -5.07
CA GLY A 67 -5.24 -4.01 -6.39
C GLY A 67 -5.83 -2.70 -6.90
N ARG A 68 -6.34 -1.85 -6.03
CA ARG A 68 -6.90 -0.55 -6.40
C ARG A 68 -5.78 0.45 -6.67
N ARG A 69 -5.83 1.15 -7.80
CA ARG A 69 -4.89 2.22 -8.15
C ARG A 69 -5.23 3.52 -7.41
N VAL A 70 -4.21 4.24 -6.97
CA VAL A 70 -4.37 5.50 -6.23
C VAL A 70 -3.54 6.61 -6.89
N LEU A 71 -4.20 7.75 -7.14
CA LEU A 71 -3.57 9.00 -7.56
C LEU A 71 -3.00 9.69 -6.33
N LEU A 72 -1.71 9.57 -6.09
CA LEU A 72 -1.05 10.35 -5.05
C LEU A 72 -0.67 11.75 -5.56
N SER A 73 -0.30 12.65 -4.65
CA SER A 73 0.05 14.02 -5.01
C SER A 73 1.24 14.11 -5.96
N GLY A 74 1.19 15.02 -6.93
CA GLY A 74 2.29 15.27 -7.87
C GLY A 74 2.49 14.13 -8.87
N ASP A 75 3.75 13.68 -8.99
CA ASP A 75 4.17 12.68 -9.98
C ASP A 75 4.14 11.25 -9.41
N CYS A 76 3.17 10.93 -8.55
CA CYS A 76 3.12 9.63 -7.90
C CYS A 76 1.81 8.90 -8.24
N ARG A 77 1.95 7.67 -8.75
CA ARG A 77 0.89 6.75 -9.16
C ARG A 77 1.20 5.37 -8.63
N THR A 78 0.42 4.88 -7.70
CA THR A 78 0.66 3.58 -7.06
C THR A 78 -0.51 2.63 -7.24
N LYS A 79 -0.21 1.35 -7.13
CA LYS A 79 -1.19 0.28 -7.02
C LYS A 79 -0.87 -0.54 -5.77
N PRO A 80 -1.28 -0.05 -4.59
CA PRO A 80 -1.09 -0.81 -3.35
C PRO A 80 -1.65 -2.22 -3.46
N ASP A 81 -1.14 -3.15 -2.66
CA ASP A 81 -1.68 -4.51 -2.62
C ASP A 81 -3.13 -4.50 -2.18
N ALA A 82 -3.48 -3.62 -1.22
CA ALA A 82 -4.85 -3.32 -0.89
C ALA A 82 -5.02 -1.88 -0.36
N VAL A 83 -6.24 -1.35 -0.46
CA VAL A 83 -6.63 -0.10 0.19
C VAL A 83 -7.89 -0.28 1.00
N LEU A 84 -7.91 0.22 2.23
CA LEU A 84 -9.09 0.24 3.07
C LEU A 84 -9.84 1.55 2.89
N SER A 85 -11.14 1.46 2.73
CA SER A 85 -12.03 2.62 2.60
C SER A 85 -13.43 2.27 3.09
N HIS A 86 -14.30 3.25 3.14
CA HIS A 86 -15.73 3.02 3.38
C HIS A 86 -16.34 2.15 2.29
N ARG A 87 -17.39 1.44 2.65
CA ARG A 87 -18.17 0.65 1.68
C ARG A 87 -18.63 1.56 0.54
N ARG A 88 -18.40 1.12 -0.72
CA ARG A 88 -18.81 1.82 -1.95
C ARG A 88 -18.09 3.17 -2.20
N ALA A 89 -17.05 3.51 -1.45
CA ALA A 89 -16.29 4.74 -1.65
C ALA A 89 -15.78 4.92 -3.08
N PHE A 90 -15.41 3.82 -3.73
CA PHE A 90 -14.91 3.84 -5.11
C PHE A 90 -16.00 3.62 -6.18
N ALA A 91 -17.27 3.60 -5.79
CA ALA A 91 -18.37 3.50 -6.75
C ALA A 91 -18.39 4.74 -7.65
N ALA A 92 -18.52 4.53 -8.96
CA ALA A 92 -18.47 5.58 -9.99
C ALA A 92 -17.12 6.32 -10.13
N GLN A 93 -16.07 5.93 -9.42
CA GLN A 93 -14.71 6.35 -9.73
C GLN A 93 -14.14 5.54 -10.89
N GLY A 94 -13.26 6.17 -11.69
CA GLY A 94 -12.53 5.51 -12.76
C GLY A 94 -11.47 4.51 -12.23
N GLU A 95 -10.47 4.25 -13.03
CA GLU A 95 -9.39 3.31 -12.65
C GLU A 95 -8.55 3.83 -11.47
N TRP A 96 -8.36 5.12 -11.40
CA TRP A 96 -7.57 5.80 -10.39
C TRP A 96 -8.46 6.38 -9.30
N SER A 97 -8.14 6.09 -8.07
CA SER A 97 -8.88 6.56 -6.89
C SER A 97 -8.27 7.82 -6.29
N ASP A 98 -9.12 8.67 -5.75
CA ASP A 98 -8.70 9.81 -4.96
C ASP A 98 -8.11 9.31 -3.62
N PRO A 99 -6.89 9.72 -3.23
CA PRO A 99 -6.30 9.35 -1.95
C PRO A 99 -7.12 9.83 -0.74
N ALA A 100 -7.93 10.87 -0.87
CA ALA A 100 -8.81 11.33 0.20
C ALA A 100 -9.85 10.30 0.64
N GLU A 101 -10.19 9.35 -0.23
CA GLU A 101 -11.09 8.23 0.10
C GLU A 101 -10.37 7.05 0.75
N VAL A 102 -9.05 7.06 0.81
CA VAL A 102 -8.24 5.95 1.36
C VAL A 102 -7.96 6.17 2.83
N LEU A 103 -8.43 5.27 3.68
CA LEU A 103 -8.18 5.29 5.12
C LEU A 103 -6.87 4.58 5.49
N MET A 104 -6.52 3.53 4.73
CA MET A 104 -5.27 2.79 4.90
C MET A 104 -4.81 2.24 3.56
N ALA A 105 -3.53 2.42 3.26
CA ALA A 105 -2.83 1.69 2.21
C ALA A 105 -2.11 0.47 2.81
N VAL A 106 -2.05 -0.63 2.07
CA VAL A 106 -1.38 -1.87 2.50
C VAL A 106 -0.39 -2.30 1.43
N GLU A 107 0.81 -2.64 1.86
CA GLU A 107 1.81 -3.32 1.05
C GLU A 107 2.31 -4.58 1.77
N VAL A 108 2.54 -5.62 1.00
CA VAL A 108 3.13 -6.88 1.44
C VAL A 108 4.40 -7.09 0.64
N THR A 109 5.55 -7.22 1.30
CA THR A 109 6.82 -7.36 0.59
C THR A 109 6.86 -8.62 -0.27
N SER A 110 7.53 -8.52 -1.40
CA SER A 110 7.72 -9.60 -2.38
C SER A 110 9.10 -10.26 -2.23
N HIS A 111 9.50 -11.05 -3.22
CA HIS A 111 10.85 -11.57 -3.35
C HIS A 111 11.83 -10.60 -4.05
N ASP A 112 11.34 -9.46 -4.54
CA ASP A 112 12.16 -8.47 -5.24
C ASP A 112 12.71 -7.44 -4.24
N PRO A 113 14.04 -7.40 -4.01
CA PRO A 113 14.65 -6.48 -3.06
C PRO A 113 14.44 -5.00 -3.42
N HIS A 114 14.32 -4.68 -4.72
CA HIS A 114 14.11 -3.31 -5.17
C HIS A 114 12.68 -2.85 -4.89
N ALA A 115 11.69 -3.73 -5.10
CA ALA A 115 10.30 -3.46 -4.72
C ALA A 115 10.18 -3.30 -3.21
N ASN A 116 10.76 -4.23 -2.44
CA ASN A 116 10.75 -4.18 -0.96
C ASN A 116 11.38 -2.89 -0.41
N ARG A 117 12.46 -2.42 -1.03
CA ARG A 117 13.06 -1.14 -0.65
C ARG A 117 12.11 0.04 -0.93
N CYS A 118 11.43 0.04 -2.07
CA CYS A 118 10.43 1.06 -2.38
C CYS A 118 9.29 1.06 -1.35
N ASP A 119 8.80 -0.12 -0.97
CA ASP A 119 7.73 -0.27 0.02
C ASP A 119 8.14 0.20 1.42
N ARG A 120 9.43 0.03 1.79
CA ARG A 120 9.96 0.44 3.10
C ARG A 120 10.32 1.92 3.19
N GLU A 121 10.83 2.52 2.11
CA GLU A 121 11.47 3.85 2.13
C GLU A 121 10.69 4.92 1.36
N GLU A 122 10.22 4.62 0.15
CA GLU A 122 9.66 5.62 -0.76
C GLU A 122 8.13 5.75 -0.60
N LYS A 123 7.40 4.63 -0.54
CA LYS A 123 5.94 4.62 -0.40
C LYS A 123 5.44 5.24 0.89
N PRO A 124 6.06 5.05 2.08
CA PRO A 124 5.64 5.74 3.29
C PRO A 124 5.64 7.27 3.14
N VAL A 125 6.65 7.81 2.47
CA VAL A 125 6.73 9.25 2.19
C VAL A 125 5.65 9.69 1.21
N ALA A 126 5.42 8.91 0.16
CA ALA A 126 4.41 9.21 -0.85
C ALA A 126 2.99 9.17 -0.26
N TYR A 127 2.67 8.16 0.54
CA TYR A 127 1.37 8.03 1.20
C TYR A 127 1.14 9.11 2.25
N ALA A 128 2.17 9.44 3.05
CA ALA A 128 2.08 10.53 4.03
C ALA A 128 1.85 11.90 3.36
N LYS A 129 2.54 12.18 2.24
CA LYS A 129 2.34 13.40 1.44
C LYS A 129 0.93 13.50 0.87
N ALA A 130 0.34 12.38 0.50
CA ALA A 130 -1.05 12.31 0.03
C ALA A 130 -2.09 12.38 1.15
N GLY A 131 -1.65 12.40 2.41
CA GLY A 131 -2.53 12.49 3.58
C GLY A 131 -3.27 11.19 3.91
N ILE A 132 -2.82 10.04 3.40
CA ILE A 132 -3.40 8.75 3.75
C ILE A 132 -3.17 8.48 5.24
N PRO A 133 -4.25 8.32 6.05
CA PRO A 133 -4.13 8.27 7.51
C PRO A 133 -3.23 7.19 8.05
N VAL A 134 -3.31 5.99 7.44
CA VAL A 134 -2.54 4.81 7.86
C VAL A 134 -1.86 4.15 6.67
N PHE A 135 -0.62 3.72 6.85
CA PHE A 135 0.06 2.81 5.96
C PHE A 135 0.48 1.56 6.74
N LEU A 136 0.09 0.40 6.27
CA LEU A 136 0.41 -0.91 6.84
C LEU A 136 1.38 -1.64 5.92
N LEU A 137 2.55 -1.98 6.43
CA LEU A 137 3.55 -2.79 5.72
C LEU A 137 3.68 -4.15 6.40
N VAL A 138 3.35 -5.22 5.67
CA VAL A 138 3.66 -6.59 6.08
C VAL A 138 4.98 -6.99 5.44
N ASP A 139 6.03 -7.01 6.25
CA ASP A 139 7.38 -7.30 5.81
C ASP A 139 7.71 -8.77 6.03
N ARG A 140 7.60 -9.57 4.99
CA ARG A 140 7.83 -11.02 5.01
C ARG A 140 9.31 -11.37 5.21
N GLU A 141 10.22 -10.55 4.69
CA GLU A 141 11.66 -10.74 4.84
C GLU A 141 12.13 -10.43 6.26
N ALA A 142 11.60 -9.35 6.86
CA ALA A 142 11.91 -8.99 8.25
C ALA A 142 11.09 -9.79 9.27
N GLY A 143 10.04 -10.51 8.84
CA GLY A 143 9.11 -11.19 9.75
C GLY A 143 8.39 -10.21 10.67
N ALA A 144 7.96 -9.08 10.15
CA ALA A 144 7.41 -7.98 10.95
C ALA A 144 6.25 -7.25 10.24
N VAL A 145 5.43 -6.59 11.04
CA VAL A 145 4.41 -5.66 10.58
C VAL A 145 4.75 -4.27 11.09
N THR A 146 4.74 -3.29 10.19
CA THR A 146 4.93 -1.88 10.52
C THR A 146 3.67 -1.09 10.24
N VAL A 147 3.19 -0.37 11.25
CA VAL A 147 2.07 0.57 11.16
C VAL A 147 2.62 1.99 11.18
N PHE A 148 2.35 2.72 10.12
CA PHE A 148 2.64 4.14 9.99
C PHE A 148 1.35 4.91 10.15
N SER A 149 1.33 5.94 11.00
CA SER A 149 0.16 6.79 11.25
C SER A 149 0.54 8.24 11.53
N GLU A 150 -0.45 9.10 11.69
CA GLU A 150 -0.26 10.54 11.93
C GLU A 150 0.50 11.23 10.79
N PRO A 151 -0.03 11.23 9.54
CA PRO A 151 0.63 11.90 8.43
C PRO A 151 0.70 13.40 8.64
N GLY A 152 1.89 13.97 8.48
CA GLY A 152 2.12 15.41 8.61
C GLY A 152 3.48 15.82 8.09
N GLY A 153 3.58 16.97 7.43
CA GLY A 153 4.85 17.44 6.87
C GLY A 153 5.49 16.50 5.85
N GLY A 154 4.70 15.65 5.18
CA GLY A 154 5.16 14.72 4.17
C GLY A 154 5.81 13.44 4.73
N ARG A 155 5.56 13.12 5.99
CA ARG A 155 5.99 11.89 6.66
C ARG A 155 4.96 11.46 7.69
N TYR A 156 5.04 10.23 8.16
CA TYR A 156 4.26 9.76 9.30
C TYR A 156 4.94 10.12 10.62
N GLY A 157 4.16 10.64 11.57
CA GLY A 157 4.63 11.04 12.92
C GLY A 157 4.80 9.83 13.85
N SER A 158 4.01 8.78 13.64
CA SER A 158 4.09 7.54 14.41
C SER A 158 4.47 6.37 13.50
N VAL A 159 5.45 5.56 13.95
CA VAL A 159 5.90 4.33 13.27
C VAL A 159 6.09 3.25 14.32
N VAL A 160 5.29 2.21 14.25
CA VAL A 160 5.34 1.07 15.19
C VAL A 160 5.61 -0.21 14.41
N THR A 161 6.72 -0.88 14.74
CA THR A 161 7.10 -2.16 14.13
C THR A 161 7.06 -3.26 15.19
N LEU A 162 6.34 -4.34 14.90
CA LEU A 162 6.25 -5.53 15.74
C LEU A 162 6.54 -6.77 14.91
N THR A 163 7.30 -7.70 15.47
CA THR A 163 7.57 -8.99 14.82
C THR A 163 6.29 -9.84 14.74
N HIS A 164 6.21 -10.71 13.76
CA HIS A 164 5.09 -11.65 13.63
C HIS A 164 4.89 -12.47 14.91
N GLY A 165 3.65 -12.74 15.25
CA GLY A 165 3.24 -13.39 16.49
C GLY A 165 2.87 -12.41 17.61
N HIS A 166 2.97 -11.11 17.38
CA HIS A 166 2.47 -10.09 18.29
C HIS A 166 1.12 -9.54 17.81
N THR A 167 0.34 -9.03 18.75
CA THR A 167 -0.87 -8.29 18.44
C THR A 167 -0.50 -6.88 17.97
N VAL A 168 -0.97 -6.50 16.79
CA VAL A 168 -0.74 -5.20 16.17
C VAL A 168 -2.02 -4.38 16.20
N GLU A 169 -1.96 -3.22 16.85
CA GLU A 169 -3.07 -2.27 16.88
C GLU A 169 -2.94 -1.29 15.71
N VAL A 170 -3.94 -1.26 14.85
CA VAL A 170 -4.05 -0.29 13.76
C VAL A 170 -4.94 0.86 14.24
N PRO A 171 -4.40 2.10 14.37
CA PRO A 171 -5.11 3.20 15.00
C PRO A 171 -6.26 3.75 14.16
N GLU A 172 -6.93 4.77 14.69
CA GLU A 172 -7.93 5.54 13.92
C GLU A 172 -7.34 6.09 12.61
N PRO A 173 -8.17 6.16 11.56
CA PRO A 173 -9.61 5.85 11.49
C PRO A 173 -9.93 4.37 11.25
N VAL A 174 -8.92 3.51 11.20
CA VAL A 174 -9.04 2.08 10.90
C VAL A 174 -9.62 1.30 12.08
N ASN A 175 -9.01 1.42 13.27
CA ASN A 175 -9.43 0.76 14.52
C ASN A 175 -9.62 -0.76 14.35
N VAL A 176 -8.55 -1.45 13.98
CA VAL A 176 -8.50 -2.90 13.80
C VAL A 176 -7.31 -3.47 14.58
N THR A 177 -7.54 -4.59 15.23
CA THR A 177 -6.51 -5.36 15.92
C THR A 177 -6.15 -6.60 15.10
N LEU A 178 -4.86 -6.80 14.84
CA LEU A 178 -4.34 -7.91 14.04
C LEU A 178 -3.57 -8.88 14.93
N ASP A 179 -4.02 -10.12 15.04
CA ASP A 179 -3.24 -11.22 15.60
C ASP A 179 -2.34 -11.78 14.50
N THR A 180 -1.06 -11.43 14.54
CA THR A 180 -0.10 -11.75 13.48
C THR A 180 0.55 -13.12 13.64
N GLU A 181 0.05 -14.01 14.50
CA GLU A 181 0.61 -15.35 14.68
C GLU A 181 0.66 -16.15 13.38
N VAL A 182 -0.41 -16.07 12.59
CA VAL A 182 -0.51 -16.74 11.28
C VAL A 182 0.57 -16.28 10.29
N LEU A 183 1.06 -15.06 10.40
CA LEU A 183 2.06 -14.53 9.48
C LEU A 183 3.43 -15.20 9.62
N LYS A 184 3.69 -15.91 10.72
CA LYS A 184 4.91 -16.71 10.90
C LYS A 184 5.08 -17.82 9.86
N GLU A 185 3.98 -18.29 9.28
CA GLU A 185 3.98 -19.31 8.24
C GLU A 185 4.51 -18.78 6.90
N PHE A 186 4.52 -17.45 6.70
CA PHE A 186 4.85 -16.78 5.45
C PHE A 186 6.18 -16.00 5.49
N VAL A 187 6.97 -16.16 6.55
CA VAL A 187 8.32 -15.56 6.66
C VAL A 187 9.28 -16.28 5.72
N ARG A 188 10.10 -15.53 5.00
CA ARG A 188 11.09 -16.09 4.06
C ARG A 188 12.42 -15.36 4.10
#